data_8085abbe55437e9263fcfe7315c82788
#
_entry.id   8085abbe55437e9263fcfe7315c82788
#
_cell.length_a   1.000
_cell.length_b   1.000
_cell.length_c   1.000
_cell.angle_alpha   90.00
_cell.angle_beta   90.00
_cell.angle_gamma   90.00
#
_symmetry.space_group_name_H-M   'P 1'
#
loop_
_entity.id
_entity.type
_entity.pdbx_description
1 polymer ?
#
loop_
_entity_poly.entity_id
_entity_poly.type
_entity_poly.pdbx_seq_one_letter_code
_entity_poly.pdbx_strand_id
1 'polypeptide(L)'
;MKTSIIPAIGKTALITSIFALIALNYGFKTEMSEQEWLNWSNKCLSNSFNPTPDINLKKWEITLTGDYFLRLRKTYQQGKQEYFSFNLHRLTNVDYLGSDTTGTLKFNTQTDDIIVQTYEDPEGNIDSMATSLGLPVHNMNTMRFDSLKIALNYFRMKSL
;
A
#
# COMPACT_ATOMS: atom_id res chain seq x y z
N MET A 1 67.61 -23.98 29.63
CA MET A 1 66.54 -23.00 29.48
C MET A 1 65.83 -23.28 28.17
N LYS A 2 64.55 -23.78 28.19
CA LYS A 2 63.71 -24.00 27.00
C LYS A 2 62.69 -22.89 26.95
N THR A 3 62.86 -21.94 26.00
CA THR A 3 61.93 -20.92 25.72
C THR A 3 60.78 -21.51 24.86
N SER A 4 59.58 -21.57 25.42
CA SER A 4 58.37 -21.99 24.73
C SER A 4 57.84 -20.84 23.89
N ILE A 5 57.85 -20.99 22.58
CA ILE A 5 57.25 -20.03 21.63
C ILE A 5 55.79 -20.45 21.48
N ILE A 6 54.87 -19.70 22.08
CA ILE A 6 53.42 -19.86 21.87
C ILE A 6 53.09 -19.19 20.53
N PRO A 7 52.48 -19.88 19.56
CA PRO A 7 52.19 -19.29 18.26
C PRO A 7 51.06 -18.25 18.36
N ALA A 8 51.33 -17.07 17.79
CA ALA A 8 50.39 -15.91 17.74
C ALA A 8 49.16 -16.12 16.82
N ILE A 9 49.00 -17.32 16.29
CA ILE A 9 47.97 -17.66 15.26
C ILE A 9 46.55 -17.68 15.84
N GLY A 10 46.38 -17.91 17.15
CA GLY A 10 45.02 -18.03 17.75
C GLY A 10 44.26 -16.70 17.92
N LYS A 11 45.01 -15.58 18.08
CA LYS A 11 44.36 -14.28 18.35
C LYS A 11 43.80 -13.60 17.09
N THR A 12 44.51 -13.74 15.97
CA THR A 12 44.06 -13.17 14.67
C THR A 12 42.87 -13.91 14.10
N ALA A 13 42.79 -15.24 14.25
CA ALA A 13 41.66 -16.05 13.83
C ALA A 13 40.36 -15.74 14.63
N LEU A 14 40.50 -15.44 15.93
CA LEU A 14 39.37 -15.07 16.77
C LEU A 14 38.79 -13.68 16.40
N ILE A 15 39.65 -12.70 16.11
CA ILE A 15 39.26 -11.35 15.75
C ILE A 15 38.54 -11.35 14.37
N THR A 16 39.04 -12.07 13.39
CA THR A 16 38.39 -12.19 12.06
C THR A 16 37.05 -12.87 12.14
N SER A 17 36.91 -13.87 13.02
CA SER A 17 35.63 -14.55 13.24
C SER A 17 34.57 -13.63 13.86
N ILE A 18 34.94 -12.76 14.80
CA ILE A 18 34.04 -11.79 15.43
C ILE A 18 33.59 -10.72 14.41
N PHE A 19 34.49 -10.22 13.58
CA PHE A 19 34.14 -9.26 12.52
C PHE A 19 33.20 -9.86 11.47
N ALA A 20 33.35 -11.13 11.10
CA ALA A 20 32.43 -11.84 10.20
C ALA A 20 31.05 -12.04 10.81
N LEU A 21 30.94 -12.34 12.11
CA LEU A 21 29.69 -12.45 12.83
C LEU A 21 28.96 -11.10 12.99
N ILE A 22 29.69 -10.03 13.17
CA ILE A 22 29.12 -8.67 13.23
C ILE A 22 28.61 -8.25 11.85
N ALA A 23 29.35 -8.51 10.77
CA ALA A 23 28.94 -8.22 9.40
C ALA A 23 27.66 -8.97 9.00
N LEU A 24 27.45 -10.21 9.48
CA LEU A 24 26.23 -10.97 9.27
C LEU A 24 25.01 -10.41 10.02
N ASN A 25 25.22 -9.71 11.14
CA ASN A 25 24.12 -9.06 11.87
C ASN A 25 23.77 -7.65 11.36
N TYR A 26 24.68 -6.99 10.63
CA TYR A 26 24.37 -5.75 9.89
C TYR A 26 23.84 -6.02 8.48
N GLY A 27 23.69 -7.30 8.11
CA GLY A 27 23.22 -7.74 6.83
C GLY A 27 21.72 -7.53 6.66
N PHE A 28 21.38 -6.60 5.77
CA PHE A 28 20.14 -6.55 5.00
C PHE A 28 18.84 -6.36 5.79
N LYS A 29 18.64 -5.19 6.39
CA LYS A 29 17.31 -4.58 6.24
C LYS A 29 17.21 -4.22 4.76
N THR A 30 16.75 -5.15 3.95
CA THR A 30 16.37 -4.86 2.57
C THR A 30 15.15 -3.96 2.67
N GLU A 31 15.32 -2.65 2.57
CA GLU A 31 14.20 -1.75 2.41
C GLU A 31 13.49 -2.19 1.13
N MET A 32 12.17 -2.37 1.20
CA MET A 32 11.38 -2.73 0.02
C MET A 32 11.61 -1.69 -1.07
N SER A 33 11.91 -2.15 -2.28
CA SER A 33 12.00 -1.28 -3.44
C SER A 33 10.64 -0.63 -3.72
N GLU A 34 10.65 0.46 -4.47
CA GLU A 34 9.41 1.14 -4.87
C GLU A 34 8.44 0.19 -5.60
N GLN A 35 8.97 -0.68 -6.46
CA GLN A 35 8.16 -1.66 -7.18
C GLN A 35 7.56 -2.72 -6.25
N GLU A 36 8.29 -3.16 -5.23
CA GLU A 36 7.77 -4.10 -4.22
C GLU A 36 6.66 -3.45 -3.39
N TRP A 37 6.84 -2.20 -2.95
CA TRP A 37 5.81 -1.42 -2.28
C TRP A 37 4.55 -1.27 -3.16
N LEU A 38 4.73 -0.96 -4.44
CA LEU A 38 3.63 -0.80 -5.39
C LEU A 38 2.85 -2.12 -5.57
N ASN A 39 3.56 -3.22 -5.79
CA ASN A 39 2.97 -4.55 -5.94
C ASN A 39 2.24 -4.99 -4.67
N TRP A 40 2.86 -4.76 -3.51
CA TRP A 40 2.25 -5.09 -2.23
C TRP A 40 0.98 -4.28 -1.98
N SER A 41 1.01 -2.98 -2.22
CA SER A 41 -0.14 -2.07 -2.05
C SER A 41 -1.30 -2.47 -2.95
N ASN A 42 -1.03 -2.73 -4.23
CA ASN A 42 -2.04 -3.20 -5.18
C ASN A 42 -2.66 -4.52 -4.73
N LYS A 43 -1.85 -5.48 -4.32
CA LYS A 43 -2.33 -6.77 -3.79
C LYS A 43 -3.13 -6.59 -2.50
N CYS A 44 -2.68 -5.73 -1.59
CA CYS A 44 -3.36 -5.43 -0.34
C CYS A 44 -4.76 -4.85 -0.61
N LEU A 45 -4.86 -3.82 -1.44
CA LEU A 45 -6.11 -3.16 -1.79
C LEU A 45 -7.06 -4.10 -2.53
N SER A 46 -6.57 -4.80 -3.56
CA SER A 46 -7.38 -5.74 -4.33
C SER A 46 -7.91 -6.90 -3.50
N ASN A 47 -7.07 -7.49 -2.64
CA ASN A 47 -7.50 -8.61 -1.80
C ASN A 47 -8.40 -8.19 -0.64
N SER A 48 -8.38 -6.93 -0.25
CA SER A 48 -9.22 -6.43 0.85
C SER A 48 -10.51 -5.79 0.37
N PHE A 49 -10.65 -5.45 -0.90
CA PHE A 49 -11.90 -4.87 -1.41
C PHE A 49 -13.09 -5.79 -1.15
N ASN A 50 -14.16 -5.22 -0.60
CA ASN A 50 -15.41 -5.92 -0.35
C ASN A 50 -16.48 -5.47 -1.35
N PRO A 51 -16.82 -6.27 -2.37
CA PRO A 51 -17.82 -5.93 -3.36
C PRO A 51 -19.26 -6.07 -2.85
N THR A 52 -19.48 -6.71 -1.70
CA THR A 52 -20.82 -7.07 -1.19
C THR A 52 -21.79 -5.88 -1.07
N PRO A 53 -21.36 -4.67 -0.66
CA PRO A 53 -22.29 -3.53 -0.59
C PRO A 53 -22.78 -3.04 -1.96
N ASP A 54 -22.04 -3.32 -3.03
CA ASP A 54 -22.37 -2.86 -4.39
C ASP A 54 -23.30 -3.90 -5.08
N ILE A 55 -24.61 -3.68 -5.01
CA ILE A 55 -25.60 -4.55 -5.65
C ILE A 55 -25.38 -4.55 -7.18
N ASN A 56 -25.41 -5.74 -7.79
CA ASN A 56 -25.21 -5.93 -9.23
C ASN A 56 -23.81 -5.56 -9.76
N LEU A 57 -22.81 -5.46 -8.90
CA LEU A 57 -21.42 -5.29 -9.35
C LEU A 57 -20.97 -6.53 -10.13
N LYS A 58 -20.57 -6.33 -11.39
CA LYS A 58 -20.08 -7.37 -12.29
C LYS A 58 -18.57 -7.51 -12.25
N LYS A 59 -17.87 -6.38 -12.24
CA LYS A 59 -16.41 -6.30 -12.24
C LYS A 59 -15.95 -5.06 -11.49
N TRP A 60 -14.81 -5.17 -10.85
CA TRP A 60 -14.11 -4.04 -10.25
C TRP A 60 -12.60 -4.17 -10.45
N GLU A 61 -11.95 -3.05 -10.43
CA GLU A 61 -10.50 -2.95 -10.52
C GLU A 61 -10.03 -1.80 -9.65
N ILE A 62 -9.10 -2.08 -8.75
CA ILE A 62 -8.44 -1.07 -7.95
C ILE A 62 -6.94 -1.12 -8.22
N THR A 63 -6.35 0.02 -8.54
CA THR A 63 -4.95 0.10 -8.96
C THR A 63 -4.30 1.35 -8.39
N LEU A 64 -3.16 1.17 -7.74
CA LEU A 64 -2.17 2.21 -7.50
C LEU A 64 -1.16 2.15 -8.64
N THR A 65 -1.06 3.23 -9.40
CA THR A 65 -0.22 3.31 -10.62
C THR A 65 1.19 3.80 -10.30
N GLY A 66 2.15 3.60 -11.22
CA GLY A 66 3.53 4.07 -11.07
C GLY A 66 3.69 5.60 -11.09
N ASP A 67 2.68 6.32 -11.57
CA ASP A 67 2.54 7.79 -11.48
C ASP A 67 1.74 8.24 -10.25
N TYR A 68 1.61 7.35 -9.27
CA TYR A 68 1.03 7.57 -7.94
C TYR A 68 -0.45 7.93 -7.90
N PHE A 69 -1.24 7.53 -8.92
CA PHE A 69 -2.68 7.63 -8.87
C PHE A 69 -3.31 6.39 -8.24
N LEU A 70 -4.22 6.60 -7.28
CA LEU A 70 -5.15 5.57 -6.88
C LEU A 70 -6.38 5.65 -7.78
N ARG A 71 -6.71 4.54 -8.44
CA ARG A 71 -7.85 4.43 -9.36
C ARG A 71 -8.74 3.26 -8.95
N LEU A 72 -10.04 3.50 -8.90
CA LEU A 72 -11.07 2.48 -8.71
C LEU A 72 -12.03 2.55 -9.89
N ARG A 73 -12.23 1.43 -10.56
CA ARG A 73 -13.28 1.27 -11.58
C ARG A 73 -14.22 0.18 -11.14
N LYS A 74 -15.51 0.45 -11.23
CA LYS A 74 -16.59 -0.50 -11.00
C LYS A 74 -17.41 -0.62 -12.27
N THR A 75 -17.80 -1.83 -12.64
CA THR A 75 -18.71 -2.11 -13.78
C THR A 75 -19.86 -2.93 -13.26
N TYR A 76 -21.07 -2.46 -13.50
CA TYR A 76 -22.31 -3.09 -13.07
C TYR A 76 -22.92 -3.96 -14.18
N GLN A 77 -23.84 -4.84 -13.82
CA GLN A 77 -24.46 -5.78 -14.80
C GLN A 77 -25.23 -5.08 -15.91
N GLN A 78 -25.79 -3.90 -15.62
CA GLN A 78 -26.55 -3.07 -16.58
C GLN A 78 -25.66 -2.26 -17.52
N GLY A 79 -24.33 -2.36 -17.40
CA GLY A 79 -23.37 -1.61 -18.22
C GLY A 79 -22.85 -0.33 -17.55
N LYS A 80 -23.56 0.24 -16.58
CA LYS A 80 -23.07 1.40 -15.83
C LYS A 80 -21.66 1.17 -15.31
N GLN A 81 -20.80 2.18 -15.45
CA GLN A 81 -19.48 2.19 -14.87
C GLN A 81 -19.33 3.38 -13.93
N GLU A 82 -18.59 3.17 -12.84
CA GLU A 82 -18.16 4.21 -11.92
C GLU A 82 -16.62 4.25 -11.90
N TYR A 83 -16.06 5.43 -11.96
CA TYR A 83 -14.64 5.68 -11.95
C TYR A 83 -14.29 6.71 -10.90
N PHE A 84 -13.31 6.36 -10.05
CA PHE A 84 -12.76 7.23 -9.03
C PHE A 84 -11.25 7.29 -9.23
N SER A 85 -10.67 8.49 -9.17
CA SER A 85 -9.23 8.65 -9.33
C SER A 85 -8.72 9.87 -8.60
N PHE A 86 -7.60 9.74 -7.91
CA PHE A 86 -6.87 10.87 -7.33
C PHE A 86 -5.37 10.56 -7.24
N ASN A 87 -4.54 11.61 -7.27
CA ASN A 87 -3.11 11.50 -7.04
C ASN A 87 -2.82 11.45 -5.54
N LEU A 88 -1.94 10.55 -5.09
CA LEU A 88 -1.57 10.40 -3.69
C LEU A 88 -0.93 11.66 -3.09
N HIS A 89 -0.33 12.53 -3.89
CA HIS A 89 0.15 13.84 -3.45
C HIS A 89 -0.97 14.67 -2.78
N ARG A 90 -2.21 14.50 -3.22
CA ARG A 90 -3.38 15.22 -2.69
C ARG A 90 -3.99 14.54 -1.45
N LEU A 91 -3.53 13.35 -1.10
CA LEU A 91 -4.00 12.60 0.05
C LEU A 91 -3.57 13.29 1.36
N THR A 92 -4.52 13.63 2.21
CA THR A 92 -4.25 14.19 3.54
C THR A 92 -4.22 13.11 4.61
N ASN A 93 -5.17 12.18 4.55
CA ASN A 93 -5.30 11.12 5.54
C ASN A 93 -6.00 9.90 4.96
N VAL A 94 -5.69 8.74 5.55
CA VAL A 94 -6.43 7.49 5.36
C VAL A 94 -6.88 7.00 6.71
N ASP A 95 -8.18 6.82 6.87
CA ASP A 95 -8.81 6.29 8.07
C ASP A 95 -9.38 4.90 7.80
N TYR A 96 -9.44 4.09 8.85
CA TYR A 96 -10.16 2.83 8.83
C TYR A 96 -11.30 2.86 9.85
N LEU A 97 -12.50 2.60 9.38
CA LEU A 97 -13.72 2.56 10.19
C LEU A 97 -14.32 1.17 10.10
N GLY A 98 -14.21 0.38 11.16
CA GLY A 98 -14.73 -0.98 11.18
C GLY A 98 -14.05 -1.88 12.20
N SER A 99 -14.25 -3.19 12.01
CA SER A 99 -13.61 -4.28 12.76
C SER A 99 -12.51 -4.95 11.92
N ASP A 100 -11.76 -5.87 12.51
CA ASP A 100 -10.74 -6.64 11.78
C ASP A 100 -11.29 -7.43 10.59
N THR A 101 -12.59 -7.74 10.59
CA THR A 101 -13.24 -8.54 9.55
C THR A 101 -13.86 -7.71 8.44
N THR A 102 -14.52 -6.60 8.76
CA THR A 102 -15.20 -5.74 7.78
C THR A 102 -15.14 -4.28 8.20
N GLY A 103 -14.99 -3.39 7.22
CA GLY A 103 -14.96 -1.95 7.46
C GLY A 103 -14.86 -1.15 6.17
N THR A 104 -14.50 0.11 6.32
CA THR A 104 -14.32 1.05 5.22
C THR A 104 -12.98 1.76 5.39
N LEU A 105 -12.14 1.71 4.36
CA LEU A 105 -11.02 2.64 4.21
C LEU A 105 -11.57 3.95 3.67
N LYS A 106 -11.32 5.03 4.37
CA LYS A 106 -11.71 6.38 3.93
C LYS A 106 -10.47 7.17 3.56
N PHE A 107 -10.33 7.45 2.27
CA PHE A 107 -9.29 8.33 1.75
C PHE A 107 -9.82 9.76 1.75
N ASN A 108 -9.07 10.69 2.32
CA ASN A 108 -9.43 12.11 2.38
C ASN A 108 -8.37 12.91 1.64
N THR A 109 -8.81 13.86 0.78
CA THR A 109 -7.95 14.80 0.08
C THR A 109 -8.09 16.21 0.66
N GLN A 110 -7.18 17.10 0.28
CA GLN A 110 -7.14 18.46 0.83
C GLN A 110 -8.32 19.31 0.38
N THR A 111 -8.72 19.15 -0.88
CA THR A 111 -9.85 19.80 -1.53
C THR A 111 -10.61 18.78 -2.36
N ASP A 112 -11.49 19.19 -3.24
CA ASP A 112 -12.19 18.32 -4.19
C ASP A 112 -11.22 17.80 -5.26
N ASP A 113 -10.31 16.89 -4.87
CA ASP A 113 -9.25 16.36 -5.73
C ASP A 113 -9.55 14.94 -6.26
N ILE A 114 -10.62 14.32 -5.77
CA ILE A 114 -11.04 12.99 -6.21
C ILE A 114 -12.00 13.14 -7.39
N ILE A 115 -11.56 12.75 -8.56
CA ILE A 115 -12.38 12.67 -9.77
C ILE A 115 -13.42 11.57 -9.54
N VAL A 116 -14.70 11.89 -9.82
CA VAL A 116 -15.84 10.96 -9.75
C VAL A 116 -16.58 11.03 -11.07
N GLN A 117 -16.55 9.96 -11.83
CA GLN A 117 -17.18 9.88 -13.15
C GLN A 117 -18.06 8.64 -13.25
N THR A 118 -19.18 8.76 -13.94
CA THR A 118 -20.01 7.63 -14.36
C THR A 118 -20.13 7.59 -15.87
N TYR A 119 -20.25 6.38 -16.40
CA TYR A 119 -20.44 6.14 -17.82
C TYR A 119 -21.60 5.15 -18.00
N GLU A 120 -22.37 5.32 -19.05
CA GLU A 120 -23.53 4.47 -19.36
C GLU A 120 -24.52 4.37 -18.19
N ASP A 121 -24.65 5.47 -17.43
CA ASP A 121 -25.60 5.54 -16.33
C ASP A 121 -26.99 5.85 -16.86
N PRO A 122 -28.00 4.98 -16.60
CA PRO A 122 -29.39 5.22 -17.02
C PRO A 122 -30.00 6.52 -16.47
N GLU A 123 -29.50 7.00 -15.33
CA GLU A 123 -29.95 8.24 -14.69
C GLU A 123 -29.19 9.49 -15.19
N GLY A 124 -28.22 9.30 -16.09
CA GLY A 124 -27.34 10.34 -16.61
C GLY A 124 -25.92 10.24 -16.03
N ASN A 125 -24.94 10.48 -16.90
CA ASN A 125 -23.53 10.44 -16.49
C ASN A 125 -23.20 11.61 -15.55
N ILE A 126 -22.40 11.31 -14.52
CA ILE A 126 -21.84 12.28 -13.58
C ILE A 126 -20.38 12.53 -13.97
N ASP A 127 -19.98 13.80 -13.88
CA ASP A 127 -18.58 14.25 -13.91
C ASP A 127 -18.43 15.28 -12.79
N SER A 128 -17.83 14.87 -11.69
CA SER A 128 -17.76 15.69 -10.48
C SER A 128 -16.45 15.42 -9.73
N MET A 129 -16.25 16.16 -8.66
CA MET A 129 -15.11 16.04 -7.77
C MET A 129 -15.58 15.83 -6.34
N ALA A 130 -14.78 15.12 -5.54
CA ALA A 130 -15.07 14.86 -4.13
C ALA A 130 -13.84 15.06 -3.24
N THR A 131 -14.07 15.29 -1.95
CA THR A 131 -13.02 15.40 -0.92
C THR A 131 -12.70 14.07 -0.25
N SER A 132 -13.54 13.06 -0.41
CA SER A 132 -13.33 11.76 0.21
C SER A 132 -13.84 10.60 -0.65
N LEU A 133 -13.16 9.46 -0.55
CA LEU A 133 -13.54 8.18 -1.16
C LEU A 133 -13.62 7.11 -0.07
N GLY A 134 -14.78 6.49 0.10
CA GLY A 134 -14.98 5.32 0.95
C GLY A 134 -14.79 4.04 0.13
N LEU A 135 -13.90 3.16 0.58
CA LEU A 135 -13.65 1.85 -0.01
C LEU A 135 -14.08 0.77 0.97
N PRO A 136 -15.17 0.04 0.74
CA PRO A 136 -15.54 -1.11 1.57
C PRO A 136 -14.44 -2.17 1.49
N VAL A 137 -14.03 -2.69 2.65
CA VAL A 137 -12.97 -3.69 2.73
C VAL A 137 -13.30 -4.78 3.74
N HIS A 138 -12.67 -5.93 3.58
CA HIS A 138 -12.68 -7.05 4.53
C HIS A 138 -11.26 -7.45 4.91
N ASN A 139 -11.13 -8.16 6.03
CA ASN A 139 -9.84 -8.69 6.54
C ASN A 139 -8.75 -7.62 6.67
N MET A 140 -9.12 -6.42 7.11
CA MET A 140 -8.24 -5.28 7.34
C MET A 140 -7.96 -5.14 8.84
N ASN A 141 -7.07 -5.98 9.39
CA ASN A 141 -6.63 -5.82 10.76
C ASN A 141 -5.67 -4.63 10.92
N THR A 142 -5.43 -4.22 12.16
CA THR A 142 -4.57 -3.08 12.50
C THR A 142 -3.20 -3.14 11.82
N MET A 143 -2.54 -4.29 11.86
CA MET A 143 -1.19 -4.44 11.28
C MET A 143 -1.18 -4.24 9.76
N ARG A 144 -2.18 -4.77 9.05
CA ARG A 144 -2.35 -4.60 7.60
C ARG A 144 -2.66 -3.15 7.25
N PHE A 145 -3.54 -2.51 8.03
CA PHE A 145 -3.87 -1.10 7.85
C PHE A 145 -2.66 -0.19 8.06
N ASP A 146 -1.90 -0.39 9.13
CA ASP A 146 -0.69 0.38 9.41
C ASP A 146 0.35 0.23 8.29
N SER A 147 0.55 -1.00 7.79
CA SER A 147 1.45 -1.25 6.66
C SER A 147 0.97 -0.55 5.38
N LEU A 148 -0.33 -0.57 5.09
CA LEU A 148 -0.91 0.14 3.95
C LEU A 148 -0.73 1.65 4.09
N LYS A 149 -0.95 2.19 5.28
CA LYS A 149 -0.76 3.62 5.58
C LYS A 149 0.70 4.05 5.38
N ILE A 150 1.65 3.22 5.80
CA ILE A 150 3.09 3.46 5.56
C ILE A 150 3.39 3.50 4.06
N ALA A 151 2.89 2.52 3.29
CA ALA A 151 3.09 2.45 1.85
C ALA A 151 2.49 3.67 1.11
N LEU A 152 1.26 4.05 1.43
CA LEU A 152 0.60 5.21 0.82
C LEU A 152 1.32 6.52 1.17
N ASN A 153 1.84 6.67 2.39
CA ASN A 153 2.66 7.81 2.78
C ASN A 153 3.99 7.84 2.03
N TYR A 154 4.63 6.69 1.81
CA TYR A 154 5.85 6.60 1.01
C TYR A 154 5.60 7.16 -0.41
N PHE A 155 4.54 6.72 -1.09
CA PHE A 155 4.20 7.21 -2.42
C PHE A 155 3.76 8.67 -2.43
N ARG A 156 3.03 9.12 -1.41
CA ARG A 156 2.67 10.52 -1.27
C ARG A 156 3.88 11.45 -1.22
N MET A 157 4.94 11.04 -0.53
CA MET A 157 6.19 11.81 -0.43
C MET A 157 7.01 11.78 -1.72
N LYS A 158 6.87 10.72 -2.52
CA LYS A 158 7.54 10.57 -3.82
C LYS A 158 6.84 11.34 -4.94
N SER A 159 5.54 11.55 -4.85
CA SER A 159 4.75 12.29 -5.84
C SER A 159 4.91 13.82 -5.77
N LEU A 160 5.73 14.31 -4.83
CA LEU A 160 6.16 15.71 -4.72
C LEU A 160 7.32 16.01 -5.67
#